data_0eec8de55255d199f692ccf089161adb
#
_entry.id   0eec8de55255d199f692ccf089161adb
#
_cell.length_a   1.000
_cell.length_b   1.000
_cell.length_c   1.000
_cell.angle_alpha   90.00
_cell.angle_beta   90.00
_cell.angle_gamma   90.00
#
_symmetry.space_group_name_H-M   'P 1'
#
loop_
_entity.id
_entity.type
_entity.pdbx_description
1 polymer ?
#
loop_
_entity_poly.entity_id
_entity_poly.type
_entity_poly.pdbx_seq_one_letter_code
_entity_poly.pdbx_strand_id
1 'polypeptide(L)'
;ALKAGSALVDMEFVQFHPTGMVWPPSVRGILVTESVRGDGGVLTNSEGKRFMFNYIPEVFKDKYADNEAEADRWYKDQENNRRPPELLPRDEVARAINSEVKAGRGSPRGGVYLDVSKRLPADEIKRRLPSMWHQFKELADVDITEQPMEVGPTCHYVMGGVKVDPDTAAAYQVPGLFAAGEVAGGMHGSNRLGGNSLSDLLVFGRRAGAGAAEYVKSLASNRPTASDKEIARAHSHLNEPFTRDGNENPYALHDELQNVTQDLVGIIRNEKELIDALVKLESIRKRAAQVKATGGRAFNPGFHLALDLENMLLVSESIA
;
A
#
# COMPACT_ATOMS: atom_id res chain seq x y z
N ALA A 1 -13.47 -11.63 7.37
CA ALA A 1 -14.47 -10.78 8.02
C ALA A 1 -15.70 -10.61 7.11
N LEU A 2 -15.57 -10.04 5.91
CA LEU A 2 -16.69 -9.79 5.00
C LEU A 2 -17.48 -11.07 4.68
N LYS A 3 -16.80 -12.19 4.36
CA LYS A 3 -17.43 -13.50 4.12
C LYS A 3 -18.18 -14.06 5.34
N ALA A 4 -17.83 -13.61 6.54
CA ALA A 4 -18.53 -13.95 7.78
C ALA A 4 -19.70 -13.01 8.10
N GLY A 5 -19.93 -11.98 7.29
CA GLY A 5 -21.00 -11.00 7.46
C GLY A 5 -20.63 -9.77 8.29
N SER A 6 -19.34 -9.52 8.52
CA SER A 6 -18.90 -8.30 9.19
C SER A 6 -18.96 -7.10 8.25
N ALA A 7 -19.40 -5.96 8.79
CA ALA A 7 -19.35 -4.69 8.06
C ALA A 7 -17.91 -4.22 7.87
N LEU A 8 -17.66 -3.57 6.71
CA LEU A 8 -16.44 -2.83 6.42
C LEU A 8 -16.74 -1.32 6.48
N VAL A 9 -15.70 -0.52 6.67
CA VAL A 9 -15.78 0.94 6.70
C VAL A 9 -14.55 1.55 6.03
N ASP A 10 -14.72 2.68 5.35
CA ASP A 10 -13.64 3.53 4.79
C ASP A 10 -12.72 2.81 3.79
N MET A 11 -13.23 1.78 3.08
CA MET A 11 -12.43 0.96 2.16
C MET A 11 -11.86 1.76 0.99
N GLU A 12 -12.51 2.85 0.60
CA GLU A 12 -12.06 3.77 -0.45
C GLU A 12 -10.77 4.53 -0.09
N PHE A 13 -10.42 4.60 1.19
CA PHE A 13 -9.23 5.34 1.63
C PHE A 13 -7.98 4.46 1.61
N VAL A 14 -7.26 4.56 0.51
CA VAL A 14 -5.97 3.88 0.30
C VAL A 14 -4.85 4.91 0.29
N GLN A 15 -3.87 4.75 1.18
CA GLN A 15 -2.68 5.59 1.22
C GLN A 15 -1.63 5.09 0.26
N PHE A 16 -1.17 5.96 -0.63
CA PHE A 16 -0.01 5.72 -1.48
C PHE A 16 1.23 6.34 -0.83
N HIS A 17 2.29 5.55 -0.66
CA HIS A 17 3.59 6.11 -0.35
C HIS A 17 4.15 6.74 -1.62
N PRO A 18 4.63 7.99 -1.57
CA PRO A 18 5.02 8.71 -2.80
C PRO A 18 6.22 8.09 -3.49
N THR A 19 7.08 7.40 -2.75
CA THR A 19 8.34 6.88 -3.26
C THR A 19 8.46 5.37 -3.02
N GLY A 20 8.19 4.58 -4.05
CA GLY A 20 8.53 3.17 -4.18
C GLY A 20 9.47 2.98 -5.36
N MET A 21 10.23 1.90 -5.40
CA MET A 21 11.04 1.52 -6.56
C MET A 21 10.14 1.27 -7.77
N VAL A 22 10.51 1.77 -8.95
CA VAL A 22 9.78 1.49 -10.19
C VAL A 22 10.49 0.48 -11.08
N TRP A 23 11.75 0.19 -10.77
CA TRP A 23 12.59 -0.72 -11.54
C TRP A 23 13.61 -1.44 -10.65
N PRO A 24 13.99 -2.69 -10.98
CA PRO A 24 13.43 -3.56 -12.04
C PRO A 24 12.00 -4.06 -11.70
N PRO A 25 11.29 -4.68 -12.66
CA PRO A 25 9.90 -5.15 -12.43
C PRO A 25 9.73 -6.08 -11.22
N SER A 26 10.73 -6.93 -10.94
CA SER A 26 10.72 -7.87 -9.80
C SER A 26 10.71 -7.22 -8.42
N VAL A 27 11.07 -5.94 -8.32
CA VAL A 27 11.14 -5.18 -7.07
C VAL A 27 10.27 -3.93 -7.10
N ARG A 28 9.44 -3.80 -8.13
CA ARG A 28 8.52 -2.68 -8.28
C ARG A 28 7.59 -2.59 -7.07
N GLY A 29 7.47 -1.39 -6.51
CA GLY A 29 6.64 -1.13 -5.32
C GLY A 29 7.38 -1.26 -4.00
N ILE A 30 8.62 -1.77 -3.95
CA ILE A 30 9.40 -1.79 -2.71
C ILE A 30 9.60 -0.36 -2.21
N LEU A 31 9.34 -0.17 -0.92
CA LEU A 31 9.35 1.15 -0.28
C LEU A 31 10.72 1.82 -0.33
N VAL A 32 10.75 3.08 -0.75
CA VAL A 32 11.86 4.00 -0.56
C VAL A 32 11.52 4.94 0.59
N THR A 33 12.19 4.80 1.71
CA THR A 33 11.85 5.47 2.97
C THR A 33 11.78 7.00 2.83
N GLU A 34 10.90 7.60 3.61
CA GLU A 34 10.74 9.06 3.70
C GLU A 34 12.03 9.76 4.14
N SER A 35 12.90 9.06 4.88
CA SER A 35 14.19 9.58 5.32
C SER A 35 15.06 10.09 4.16
N VAL A 36 14.97 9.49 2.96
CA VAL A 36 15.71 10.00 1.78
C VAL A 36 15.33 11.44 1.47
N ARG A 37 14.04 11.77 1.51
CA ARG A 37 13.56 13.15 1.29
C ARG A 37 13.89 14.04 2.51
N GLY A 38 13.79 13.48 3.71
CA GLY A 38 14.15 14.14 4.98
C GLY A 38 15.62 14.51 5.06
N ASP A 39 16.50 13.68 4.51
CA ASP A 39 17.95 13.92 4.46
C ASP A 39 18.40 14.75 3.24
N GLY A 40 17.47 15.27 2.45
CA GLY A 40 17.77 16.20 1.37
C GLY A 40 17.57 15.69 -0.04
N GLY A 41 16.91 14.53 -0.20
CA GLY A 41 16.55 14.01 -1.53
C GLY A 41 15.61 14.96 -2.27
N VAL A 42 15.96 15.30 -3.50
CA VAL A 42 15.23 16.21 -4.39
C VAL A 42 14.48 15.41 -5.43
N LEU A 43 13.21 15.75 -5.64
CA LEU A 43 12.38 15.16 -6.69
C LEU A 43 12.47 15.98 -7.98
N THR A 44 12.93 15.33 -9.07
CA THR A 44 13.00 15.94 -10.40
C THR A 44 12.27 15.09 -11.44
N ASN A 45 11.68 15.77 -12.43
CA ASN A 45 11.06 15.11 -13.59
C ASN A 45 12.09 14.77 -14.68
N SER A 46 11.65 14.24 -15.81
CA SER A 46 12.52 13.88 -16.95
C SER A 46 13.19 15.08 -17.62
N GLU A 47 12.70 16.29 -17.40
CA GLU A 47 13.29 17.54 -17.86
C GLU A 47 14.37 18.07 -16.89
N GLY A 48 14.64 17.36 -15.78
CA GLY A 48 15.56 17.78 -14.74
C GLY A 48 15.01 18.88 -13.82
N LYS A 49 13.73 19.24 -13.94
CA LYS A 49 13.09 20.27 -13.11
C LYS A 49 12.67 19.72 -11.76
N ARG A 50 12.95 20.44 -10.70
CA ARG A 50 12.44 20.22 -9.35
C ARG A 50 10.99 20.68 -9.29
N PHE A 51 10.07 19.78 -9.58
CA PHE A 51 8.68 20.10 -9.90
C PHE A 51 7.78 20.36 -8.69
N MET A 52 8.16 19.93 -7.48
CA MET A 52 7.30 19.98 -6.30
C MET A 52 6.79 21.39 -5.95
N PHE A 53 7.52 22.45 -6.29
CA PHE A 53 7.09 23.85 -6.08
C PHE A 53 5.80 24.21 -6.80
N ASN A 54 5.49 23.53 -7.92
CA ASN A 54 4.28 23.78 -8.70
C ASN A 54 3.04 23.10 -8.08
N TYR A 55 3.22 22.28 -7.06
CA TYR A 55 2.18 21.43 -6.47
C TYR A 55 1.92 21.74 -4.99
N ILE A 56 2.39 22.87 -4.49
CA ILE A 56 2.14 23.27 -3.10
C ILE A 56 0.70 23.78 -3.00
N PRO A 57 -0.20 23.07 -2.28
CA PRO A 57 -1.56 23.54 -2.07
C PRO A 57 -1.59 24.87 -1.31
N GLU A 58 -2.60 25.71 -1.57
CA GLU A 58 -2.76 27.04 -0.96
C GLU A 58 -2.65 26.98 0.58
N VAL A 59 -3.29 25.97 1.18
CA VAL A 59 -3.31 25.77 2.64
C VAL A 59 -1.95 25.47 3.26
N PHE A 60 -0.94 25.17 2.45
CA PHE A 60 0.40 24.85 2.90
C PHE A 60 1.45 25.89 2.52
N LYS A 61 1.12 26.91 1.75
CA LYS A 61 2.08 27.90 1.23
C LYS A 61 2.88 28.61 2.35
N ASP A 62 2.25 28.87 3.47
CA ASP A 62 2.92 29.53 4.60
C ASP A 62 3.96 28.64 5.29
N LYS A 63 3.87 27.32 5.12
CA LYS A 63 4.70 26.33 5.82
C LYS A 63 5.81 25.74 4.94
N TYR A 64 5.67 25.86 3.62
CA TYR A 64 6.59 25.27 2.66
C TYR A 64 7.24 26.34 1.78
N ALA A 65 8.54 26.15 1.49
CA ALA A 65 9.32 27.02 0.64
C ALA A 65 8.74 27.06 -0.79
N ASP A 66 8.72 28.22 -1.38
CA ASP A 66 8.26 28.45 -2.75
C ASP A 66 9.40 28.55 -3.78
N ASN A 67 10.64 28.44 -3.32
CA ASN A 67 11.83 28.48 -4.17
C ASN A 67 12.92 27.54 -3.65
N GLU A 68 13.83 27.15 -4.54
CA GLU A 68 14.89 26.19 -4.26
C GLU A 68 15.88 26.69 -3.19
N ALA A 69 16.23 27.98 -3.27
CA ALA A 69 17.24 28.55 -2.36
C ALA A 69 16.78 28.51 -0.90
N GLU A 70 15.51 28.77 -0.62
CA GLU A 70 14.94 28.66 0.73
C GLU A 70 14.83 27.19 1.16
N ALA A 71 14.30 26.34 0.29
CA ALA A 71 14.18 24.90 0.55
C ALA A 71 15.54 24.27 0.88
N ASP A 72 16.61 24.72 0.23
CA ASP A 72 17.96 24.21 0.44
C ASP A 72 18.56 24.69 1.75
N ARG A 73 18.25 25.92 2.18
CA ARG A 73 18.70 26.45 3.48
C ARG A 73 18.04 25.73 4.65
N TRP A 74 16.81 25.24 4.51
CA TRP A 74 16.08 24.55 5.57
C TRP A 74 16.88 23.39 6.19
N TYR A 75 17.63 22.64 5.41
CA TYR A 75 18.44 21.52 5.92
C TYR A 75 19.57 21.93 6.85
N LYS A 76 19.92 23.23 6.87
CA LYS A 76 20.95 23.81 7.75
C LYS A 76 20.35 24.66 8.88
N ASP A 77 19.18 25.24 8.62
CA ASP A 77 18.51 26.16 9.54
C ASP A 77 16.99 26.01 9.39
N GLN A 78 16.44 25.08 10.18
CA GLN A 78 15.01 24.74 10.14
C GLN A 78 14.13 25.79 10.82
N GLU A 79 14.67 26.58 11.74
CA GLU A 79 13.91 27.58 12.48
C GLU A 79 13.57 28.80 11.63
N ASN A 80 14.48 29.21 10.73
CA ASN A 80 14.35 30.43 9.95
C ASN A 80 13.97 30.20 8.48
N ASN A 81 13.70 28.97 8.06
CA ASN A 81 13.32 28.65 6.69
C ASN A 81 12.10 27.73 6.64
N ARG A 82 11.25 27.90 5.62
CA ARG A 82 10.11 27.01 5.39
C ARG A 82 10.58 25.66 4.85
N ARG A 83 9.80 24.61 5.14
CA ARG A 83 10.10 23.22 4.75
C ARG A 83 10.19 23.04 3.24
N PRO A 84 11.06 22.15 2.74
CA PRO A 84 11.07 21.77 1.33
C PRO A 84 9.76 21.11 0.91
N PRO A 85 9.23 21.38 -0.29
CA PRO A 85 7.97 20.81 -0.76
C PRO A 85 8.01 19.29 -0.98
N GLU A 86 9.18 18.67 -1.06
CA GLU A 86 9.34 17.21 -1.02
C GLU A 86 8.88 16.58 0.30
N LEU A 87 8.71 17.39 1.35
CA LEU A 87 8.22 16.97 2.68
C LEU A 87 6.74 17.35 2.91
N LEU A 88 6.00 17.67 1.85
CA LEU A 88 4.54 17.75 1.88
C LEU A 88 3.92 16.42 2.35
N PRO A 89 2.66 16.40 2.81
CA PRO A 89 1.93 15.18 3.10
C PRO A 89 2.06 14.15 1.95
N ARG A 90 2.09 12.86 2.31
CA ARG A 90 2.36 11.77 1.36
C ARG A 90 1.44 11.77 0.16
N ASP A 91 0.18 12.05 0.37
CA ASP A 91 -0.84 12.12 -0.66
C ASP A 91 -0.59 13.28 -1.65
N GLU A 92 -0.13 14.43 -1.15
CA GLU A 92 0.22 15.57 -2.02
C GLU A 92 1.43 15.24 -2.90
N VAL A 93 2.48 14.66 -2.33
CA VAL A 93 3.66 14.25 -3.09
C VAL A 93 3.31 13.15 -4.10
N ALA A 94 2.49 12.17 -3.71
CA ALA A 94 2.05 11.10 -4.60
C ALA A 94 1.21 11.63 -5.78
N ARG A 95 0.27 12.57 -5.53
CA ARG A 95 -0.50 13.25 -6.58
C ARG A 95 0.38 14.05 -7.53
N ALA A 96 1.37 14.78 -6.99
CA ALA A 96 2.31 15.56 -7.79
C ALA A 96 3.13 14.66 -8.73
N ILE A 97 3.68 13.57 -8.22
CA ILE A 97 4.43 12.59 -9.03
C ILE A 97 3.52 11.97 -10.11
N ASN A 98 2.32 11.53 -9.73
CA ASN A 98 1.36 10.97 -10.69
C ASN A 98 1.00 11.97 -11.78
N SER A 99 0.86 13.26 -11.46
CA SER A 99 0.57 14.33 -12.42
C SER A 99 1.72 14.54 -13.39
N GLU A 100 2.98 14.52 -12.93
CA GLU A 100 4.15 14.61 -13.80
C GLU A 100 4.24 13.41 -14.77
N VAL A 101 3.99 12.20 -14.27
CA VAL A 101 3.99 10.98 -15.09
C VAL A 101 2.87 11.03 -16.14
N LYS A 102 1.64 11.36 -15.74
CA LYS A 102 0.49 11.50 -16.67
C LYS A 102 0.69 12.60 -17.71
N ALA A 103 1.42 13.66 -17.37
CA ALA A 103 1.76 14.75 -18.31
C ALA A 103 2.93 14.41 -19.24
N GLY A 104 3.45 13.18 -19.23
CA GLY A 104 4.57 12.76 -20.08
C GLY A 104 5.94 13.28 -19.62
N ARG A 105 6.04 13.85 -18.43
CA ARG A 105 7.30 14.32 -17.83
C ARG A 105 7.86 13.34 -16.79
N GLY A 106 7.32 12.14 -16.72
CA GLY A 106 7.85 11.05 -15.90
C GLY A 106 9.15 10.47 -16.46
N SER A 107 9.79 9.62 -15.66
CA SER A 107 10.92 8.80 -16.09
C SER A 107 10.49 7.74 -17.12
N PRO A 108 11.41 7.17 -17.90
CA PRO A 108 11.08 6.14 -18.90
C PRO A 108 10.38 4.91 -18.33
N ARG A 109 10.50 4.66 -17.02
CA ARG A 109 9.92 3.52 -16.33
C ARG A 109 8.64 3.85 -15.53
N GLY A 110 8.08 5.05 -15.76
CA GLY A 110 6.80 5.47 -15.18
C GLY A 110 6.89 6.03 -13.77
N GLY A 111 8.05 6.59 -13.39
CA GLY A 111 8.27 7.29 -12.14
C GLY A 111 8.83 8.69 -12.33
N VAL A 112 9.57 9.17 -11.35
CA VAL A 112 10.37 10.39 -11.34
C VAL A 112 11.73 10.10 -10.69
N TYR A 113 12.63 11.06 -10.69
CA TYR A 113 13.96 10.91 -10.10
C TYR A 113 14.01 11.50 -8.69
N LEU A 114 14.56 10.73 -7.74
CA LEU A 114 14.85 11.16 -6.38
C LEU A 114 16.37 11.15 -6.17
N ASP A 115 16.96 12.31 -6.00
CA ASP A 115 18.41 12.49 -5.93
C ASP A 115 18.85 13.05 -4.57
N VAL A 116 19.67 12.31 -3.86
CA VAL A 116 20.28 12.71 -2.59
C VAL A 116 21.77 13.02 -2.75
N SER A 117 22.40 12.58 -3.86
CA SER A 117 23.83 12.70 -4.11
C SER A 117 24.31 14.15 -4.29
N LYS A 118 23.41 15.02 -4.74
CA LYS A 118 23.70 16.45 -4.91
C LYS A 118 23.81 17.23 -3.60
N ARG A 119 23.37 16.64 -2.48
CA ARG A 119 23.31 17.33 -1.18
C ARG A 119 24.21 16.72 -0.14
N LEU A 120 24.39 15.43 -0.15
CA LEU A 120 25.19 14.72 0.85
C LEU A 120 26.39 14.04 0.18
N PRO A 121 27.56 14.08 0.82
CA PRO A 121 28.71 13.31 0.36
C PRO A 121 28.45 11.80 0.51
N ALA A 122 29.13 10.98 -0.29
CA ALA A 122 28.92 9.54 -0.39
C ALA A 122 28.96 8.82 0.97
N ASP A 123 29.95 9.15 1.81
CA ASP A 123 30.09 8.54 3.14
C ASP A 123 28.92 8.87 4.07
N GLU A 124 28.39 10.09 3.96
CA GLU A 124 27.25 10.52 4.76
C GLU A 124 25.95 9.83 4.29
N ILE A 125 25.78 9.63 2.98
CA ILE A 125 24.66 8.85 2.42
C ILE A 125 24.71 7.43 2.95
N LYS A 126 25.86 6.75 2.87
CA LYS A 126 26.03 5.38 3.37
C LYS A 126 25.80 5.28 4.87
N ARG A 127 26.18 6.30 5.64
CA ARG A 127 25.98 6.36 7.09
C ARG A 127 24.53 6.58 7.50
N ARG A 128 23.81 7.51 6.83
CA ARG A 128 22.43 7.88 7.18
C ARG A 128 21.39 6.96 6.55
N LEU A 129 21.65 6.50 5.35
CA LEU A 129 20.71 5.74 4.52
C LEU A 129 21.29 4.35 4.12
N PRO A 130 21.88 3.57 5.05
CA PRO A 130 22.57 2.33 4.72
C PRO A 130 21.63 1.31 4.04
N SER A 131 20.41 1.20 4.53
CA SER A 131 19.40 0.29 3.95
C SER A 131 19.02 0.68 2.53
N MET A 132 18.89 1.98 2.23
CA MET A 132 18.53 2.46 0.90
C MET A 132 19.69 2.29 -0.08
N TRP A 133 20.93 2.59 0.37
CA TRP A 133 22.10 2.34 -0.46
C TRP A 133 22.22 0.86 -0.84
N HIS A 134 22.07 -0.05 0.14
CA HIS A 134 22.09 -1.49 -0.08
C HIS A 134 20.95 -1.95 -1.01
N GLN A 135 19.73 -1.48 -0.73
CA GLN A 135 18.53 -1.84 -1.50
C GLN A 135 18.70 -1.49 -3.00
N PHE A 136 19.10 -0.27 -3.31
CA PHE A 136 19.26 0.15 -4.70
C PHE A 136 20.46 -0.51 -5.38
N LYS A 137 21.57 -0.69 -4.65
CA LYS A 137 22.77 -1.34 -5.16
C LYS A 137 22.51 -2.81 -5.52
N GLU A 138 21.89 -3.55 -4.60
CA GLU A 138 21.65 -5.00 -4.78
C GLU A 138 20.49 -5.30 -5.72
N LEU A 139 19.41 -4.49 -5.69
CA LEU A 139 18.18 -4.82 -6.42
C LEU A 139 18.08 -4.14 -7.80
N ALA A 140 18.76 -3.03 -8.00
CA ALA A 140 18.65 -2.23 -9.22
C ALA A 140 20.00 -1.90 -9.85
N ASP A 141 21.12 -2.29 -9.24
CA ASP A 141 22.50 -1.91 -9.60
C ASP A 141 22.68 -0.39 -9.71
N VAL A 142 22.03 0.37 -8.83
CA VAL A 142 22.11 1.83 -8.75
C VAL A 142 22.87 2.23 -7.49
N ASP A 143 23.98 2.96 -7.65
CA ASP A 143 24.66 3.59 -6.54
C ASP A 143 24.06 4.97 -6.26
N ILE A 144 23.25 5.08 -5.20
CA ILE A 144 22.54 6.31 -4.84
C ILE A 144 23.47 7.44 -4.36
N THR A 145 24.76 7.16 -4.21
CA THR A 145 25.79 8.17 -3.93
C THR A 145 26.25 8.91 -5.19
N GLU A 146 25.92 8.38 -6.37
CA GLU A 146 26.37 8.89 -7.68
C GLU A 146 25.21 9.16 -8.63
N GLN A 147 24.08 8.43 -8.46
CA GLN A 147 22.96 8.43 -9.39
C GLN A 147 21.64 8.64 -8.67
N PRO A 148 20.64 9.28 -9.31
CA PRO A 148 19.31 9.40 -8.74
C PRO A 148 18.60 8.05 -8.73
N MET A 149 17.77 7.85 -7.72
CA MET A 149 16.82 6.76 -7.63
C MET A 149 15.61 7.03 -8.53
N GLU A 150 15.15 6.05 -9.27
CA GLU A 150 13.90 6.13 -10.01
C GLU A 150 12.77 5.63 -9.13
N VAL A 151 11.82 6.51 -8.80
CA VAL A 151 10.78 6.26 -7.80
C VAL A 151 9.40 6.68 -8.29
N GLY A 152 8.36 6.06 -7.74
CA GLY A 152 6.98 6.40 -8.04
C GLY A 152 6.05 6.03 -6.89
N PRO A 153 4.79 6.51 -6.93
CA PRO A 153 3.82 6.15 -5.91
C PRO A 153 3.56 4.65 -5.86
N THR A 154 3.49 4.12 -4.64
CA THR A 154 3.16 2.72 -4.39
C THR A 154 2.06 2.60 -3.34
N CYS A 155 1.14 1.66 -3.53
CA CYS A 155 0.13 1.33 -2.53
C CYS A 155 0.85 0.92 -1.24
N HIS A 156 0.44 1.49 -0.10
CA HIS A 156 1.19 1.38 1.15
C HIS A 156 0.35 0.98 2.34
N TYR A 157 -0.85 1.56 2.50
CA TYR A 157 -1.69 1.35 3.67
C TYR A 157 -3.17 1.57 3.33
N VAL A 158 -4.03 0.67 3.77
CA VAL A 158 -5.48 0.83 3.67
C VAL A 158 -6.00 1.36 5.00
N MET A 159 -6.62 2.55 5.00
CA MET A 159 -7.24 3.13 6.21
C MET A 159 -8.57 2.48 6.52
N GLY A 160 -9.24 1.94 5.52
CA GLY A 160 -10.44 1.14 5.65
C GLY A 160 -10.19 -0.25 6.20
N GLY A 161 -11.26 -0.94 6.55
CA GLY A 161 -11.18 -2.31 7.08
C GLY A 161 -12.43 -2.75 7.81
N VAL A 162 -12.28 -3.74 8.66
CA VAL A 162 -13.36 -4.27 9.50
C VAL A 162 -13.88 -3.19 10.44
N LYS A 163 -15.19 -2.96 10.44
CA LYS A 163 -15.83 -2.05 11.38
C LYS A 163 -15.88 -2.71 12.76
N VAL A 164 -15.20 -2.09 13.73
CA VAL A 164 -15.06 -2.62 15.09
C VAL A 164 -15.57 -1.64 16.14
N ASP A 165 -15.95 -2.18 17.28
CA ASP A 165 -16.19 -1.41 18.49
C ASP A 165 -14.87 -0.80 19.00
N PRO A 166 -14.81 0.51 19.30
CA PRO A 166 -13.55 1.18 19.62
C PRO A 166 -12.95 0.76 20.97
N ASP A 167 -13.74 0.22 21.90
CA ASP A 167 -13.28 -0.15 23.23
C ASP A 167 -12.82 -1.61 23.31
N THR A 168 -13.50 -2.50 22.61
CA THR A 168 -13.26 -3.94 22.66
C THR A 168 -12.59 -4.50 21.43
N ALA A 169 -12.57 -3.74 20.32
CA ALA A 169 -12.16 -4.16 18.99
C ALA A 169 -12.96 -5.36 18.42
N ALA A 170 -14.16 -5.61 18.96
CA ALA A 170 -15.08 -6.63 18.46
C ALA A 170 -15.67 -6.18 17.11
N ALA A 171 -15.68 -7.07 16.13
CA ALA A 171 -16.30 -6.81 14.85
C ALA A 171 -17.83 -6.73 14.99
N TYR A 172 -18.44 -5.69 14.41
CA TYR A 172 -19.88 -5.60 14.40
C TYR A 172 -20.51 -6.80 13.66
N GLN A 173 -21.62 -7.30 14.17
CA GLN A 173 -22.44 -8.37 13.58
C GLN A 173 -21.82 -9.79 13.59
N VAL A 174 -20.57 -9.96 14.02
CA VAL A 174 -19.91 -11.27 14.06
C VAL A 174 -19.33 -11.55 15.46
N PRO A 175 -20.12 -12.09 16.38
CA PRO A 175 -19.63 -12.40 17.72
C PRO A 175 -18.42 -13.35 17.70
N GLY A 176 -17.38 -13.00 18.46
CA GLY A 176 -16.14 -13.77 18.52
C GLY A 176 -15.09 -13.40 17.47
N LEU A 177 -15.40 -12.48 16.53
CA LEU A 177 -14.43 -11.90 15.63
C LEU A 177 -13.93 -10.56 16.21
N PHE A 178 -12.63 -10.37 16.21
CA PHE A 178 -11.95 -9.13 16.63
C PHE A 178 -10.97 -8.70 15.55
N ALA A 179 -10.77 -7.39 15.40
CA ALA A 179 -9.80 -6.86 14.45
C ALA A 179 -9.08 -5.65 15.04
N ALA A 180 -7.76 -5.54 14.77
CA ALA A 180 -6.93 -4.42 15.19
C ALA A 180 -5.75 -4.24 14.21
N GLY A 181 -5.16 -3.05 14.17
CA GLY A 181 -4.16 -2.68 13.19
C GLY A 181 -4.78 -2.37 11.83
N GLU A 182 -4.00 -2.45 10.77
CA GLU A 182 -4.43 -2.07 9.41
C GLU A 182 -5.74 -2.74 8.94
N VAL A 183 -6.04 -3.94 9.41
CA VAL A 183 -7.27 -4.66 9.04
C VAL A 183 -8.54 -4.05 9.65
N ALA A 184 -8.43 -3.21 10.70
CA ALA A 184 -9.54 -2.52 11.32
C ALA A 184 -9.67 -1.09 10.77
N GLY A 185 -10.82 -0.74 10.21
CA GLY A 185 -11.07 0.59 9.64
C GLY A 185 -11.62 1.60 10.65
N GLY A 186 -11.68 2.88 10.21
CA GLY A 186 -12.31 3.99 10.95
C GLY A 186 -11.39 4.77 11.89
N MET A 187 -10.13 4.40 12.04
CA MET A 187 -9.22 4.96 13.03
C MET A 187 -8.39 6.14 12.52
N HIS A 188 -8.09 6.15 11.24
CA HIS A 188 -7.16 7.10 10.64
C HIS A 188 -7.82 8.15 9.73
N GLY A 189 -9.14 8.11 9.60
CA GLY A 189 -9.86 8.95 8.62
C GLY A 189 -9.37 8.67 7.20
N SER A 190 -9.32 9.70 6.37
CA SER A 190 -8.96 9.57 4.96
C SER A 190 -7.47 9.40 4.69
N ASN A 191 -6.59 9.69 5.66
CA ASN A 191 -5.14 9.60 5.47
C ASN A 191 -4.40 9.42 6.79
N ARG A 192 -3.68 8.31 6.93
CA ARG A 192 -2.91 7.97 8.12
C ARG A 192 -1.64 8.83 8.20
N LEU A 193 -1.38 9.43 9.36
CA LEU A 193 -0.12 10.12 9.63
C LEU A 193 1.04 9.12 9.75
N GLY A 194 2.21 9.51 9.27
CA GLY A 194 3.43 8.69 9.33
C GLY A 194 3.73 8.22 10.76
N GLY A 195 4.07 6.94 10.90
CA GLY A 195 4.38 6.31 12.19
C GLY A 195 3.17 5.80 12.98
N ASN A 196 1.97 6.37 12.79
CA ASN A 196 0.79 6.03 13.59
C ASN A 196 0.31 4.59 13.45
N SER A 197 0.68 3.87 12.37
CA SER A 197 0.38 2.44 12.28
C SER A 197 0.99 1.62 13.43
N LEU A 198 2.18 1.98 13.88
CA LEU A 198 2.85 1.27 15.00
C LEU A 198 2.13 1.53 16.32
N SER A 199 1.70 2.78 16.57
CA SER A 199 0.91 3.13 17.75
C SER A 199 -0.44 2.40 17.77
N ASP A 200 -1.09 2.32 16.60
CA ASP A 200 -2.32 1.58 16.40
C ASP A 200 -2.16 0.09 16.78
N LEU A 201 -1.16 -0.59 16.22
CA LEU A 201 -0.88 -1.99 16.53
C LEU A 201 -0.74 -2.25 18.03
N LEU A 202 -0.05 -1.37 18.76
CA LEU A 202 0.18 -1.52 20.20
C LEU A 202 -1.09 -1.30 21.02
N VAL A 203 -1.81 -0.20 20.73
CA VAL A 203 -2.99 0.20 21.52
C VAL A 203 -4.17 -0.73 21.24
N PHE A 204 -4.54 -0.86 19.98
CA PHE A 204 -5.75 -1.61 19.61
C PHE A 204 -5.51 -3.12 19.56
N GLY A 205 -4.29 -3.58 19.30
CA GLY A 205 -3.93 -4.98 19.50
C GLY A 205 -4.13 -5.44 20.94
N ARG A 206 -3.76 -4.59 21.92
CA ARG A 206 -4.04 -4.86 23.33
C ARG A 206 -5.55 -4.88 23.64
N ARG A 207 -6.32 -3.92 23.09
CA ARG A 207 -7.78 -3.88 23.26
C ARG A 207 -8.45 -5.11 22.68
N ALA A 208 -8.08 -5.50 21.46
CA ALA A 208 -8.59 -6.70 20.80
C ALA A 208 -8.29 -7.97 21.61
N GLY A 209 -7.07 -8.10 22.12
CA GLY A 209 -6.68 -9.23 22.97
C GLY A 209 -7.49 -9.28 24.27
N ALA A 210 -7.70 -8.14 24.94
CA ALA A 210 -8.51 -8.06 26.14
C ALA A 210 -9.98 -8.37 25.85
N GLY A 211 -10.57 -7.77 24.80
CA GLY A 211 -11.94 -8.04 24.37
C GLY A 211 -12.18 -9.50 24.03
N ALA A 212 -11.25 -10.12 23.28
CA ALA A 212 -11.33 -11.53 22.96
C ALA A 212 -11.25 -12.43 24.19
N ALA A 213 -10.38 -12.09 25.16
CA ALA A 213 -10.28 -12.83 26.43
C ALA A 213 -11.57 -12.75 27.24
N GLU A 214 -12.18 -11.57 27.34
CA GLU A 214 -13.48 -11.40 28.03
C GLU A 214 -14.60 -12.16 27.30
N TYR A 215 -14.64 -12.12 25.99
CA TYR A 215 -15.59 -12.91 25.20
C TYR A 215 -15.44 -14.41 25.48
N VAL A 216 -14.22 -14.95 25.46
CA VAL A 216 -13.99 -16.38 25.77
C VAL A 216 -14.40 -16.74 27.19
N LYS A 217 -14.16 -15.87 28.18
CA LYS A 217 -14.63 -16.07 29.58
C LYS A 217 -16.14 -16.10 29.63
N SER A 218 -16.84 -15.22 28.88
CA SER A 218 -18.31 -15.17 28.88
C SER A 218 -18.97 -16.43 28.32
N LEU A 219 -18.27 -17.18 27.45
CA LEU A 219 -18.76 -18.44 26.93
C LEU A 219 -18.80 -19.58 27.98
N ALA A 220 -18.07 -19.45 29.08
CA ALA A 220 -17.92 -20.47 30.13
C ALA A 220 -17.57 -21.87 29.53
N SER A 221 -18.50 -22.84 29.71
CA SER A 221 -18.36 -24.19 29.12
C SER A 221 -19.00 -24.31 27.73
N ASN A 222 -19.70 -23.30 27.26
CA ASN A 222 -20.43 -23.35 25.98
C ASN A 222 -19.56 -22.81 24.82
N ARG A 223 -18.41 -23.43 24.59
CA ARG A 223 -17.52 -23.04 23.51
C ARG A 223 -18.00 -23.64 22.19
N PRO A 224 -18.15 -22.81 21.12
CA PRO A 224 -18.51 -23.35 19.82
C PRO A 224 -17.40 -24.24 19.28
N THR A 225 -17.79 -25.35 18.64
CA THR A 225 -16.92 -26.25 17.92
C THR A 225 -17.32 -26.33 16.47
N ALA A 226 -16.35 -26.40 15.57
CA ALA A 226 -16.63 -26.63 14.16
C ALA A 226 -17.18 -28.09 13.97
N SER A 227 -18.24 -28.22 13.17
CA SER A 227 -18.75 -29.54 12.81
C SER A 227 -17.84 -30.22 11.76
N ASP A 228 -17.82 -31.54 11.73
CA ASP A 228 -17.08 -32.31 10.70
C ASP A 228 -17.46 -31.89 9.28
N LYS A 229 -18.74 -31.52 9.08
CA LYS A 229 -19.23 -31.02 7.78
C LYS A 229 -18.59 -29.69 7.39
N GLU A 230 -18.42 -28.76 8.32
CA GLU A 230 -17.76 -27.47 8.09
C GLU A 230 -16.26 -27.65 7.83
N ILE A 231 -15.61 -28.52 8.59
CA ILE A 231 -14.21 -28.89 8.38
C ILE A 231 -14.01 -29.49 6.98
N ALA A 232 -14.86 -30.46 6.59
CA ALA A 232 -14.80 -31.08 5.29
C ALA A 232 -15.04 -30.09 4.14
N ARG A 233 -15.98 -29.14 4.31
CA ARG A 233 -16.24 -28.07 3.34
C ARG A 233 -15.03 -27.14 3.18
N ALA A 234 -14.42 -26.72 4.26
CA ALA A 234 -13.22 -25.87 4.24
C ALA A 234 -12.05 -26.61 3.56
N HIS A 235 -11.85 -27.87 3.89
CA HIS A 235 -10.80 -28.70 3.27
C HIS A 235 -11.04 -28.88 1.77
N SER A 236 -12.31 -29.13 1.35
CA SER A 236 -12.66 -29.23 -0.06
C SER A 236 -12.38 -27.92 -0.81
N HIS A 237 -12.81 -26.78 -0.26
CA HIS A 237 -12.57 -25.47 -0.86
C HIS A 237 -11.07 -25.15 -1.01
N LEU A 238 -10.25 -25.42 0.02
CA LEU A 238 -8.81 -25.22 -0.07
C LEU A 238 -8.15 -26.08 -1.16
N ASN A 239 -8.65 -27.29 -1.43
CA ASN A 239 -8.08 -28.18 -2.44
C ASN A 239 -8.70 -28.03 -3.84
N GLU A 240 -9.76 -27.26 -3.97
CA GLU A 240 -10.48 -27.04 -5.22
C GLU A 240 -9.57 -26.61 -6.40
N PRO A 241 -8.57 -25.69 -6.23
CA PRO A 241 -7.69 -25.33 -7.34
C PRO A 241 -6.94 -26.50 -7.98
N PHE A 242 -6.68 -27.60 -7.26
CA PHE A 242 -6.04 -28.79 -7.83
C PHE A 242 -6.99 -29.68 -8.65
N THR A 243 -8.29 -29.55 -8.44
CA THR A 243 -9.32 -30.42 -9.04
C THR A 243 -10.09 -29.77 -10.17
N ARG A 244 -9.88 -28.44 -10.39
CA ARG A 244 -10.55 -27.71 -11.47
C ARG A 244 -10.07 -28.17 -12.84
N ASP A 245 -10.99 -28.19 -13.80
CA ASP A 245 -10.69 -28.48 -15.22
C ASP A 245 -10.35 -27.23 -16.05
N GLY A 246 -10.09 -26.12 -15.40
CA GLY A 246 -9.72 -24.87 -16.03
C GLY A 246 -8.26 -24.83 -16.48
N ASN A 247 -7.91 -23.82 -17.26
CA ASN A 247 -6.57 -23.58 -17.81
C ASN A 247 -6.06 -22.15 -17.56
N GLU A 248 -6.77 -21.36 -16.76
CA GLU A 248 -6.34 -19.99 -16.44
C GLU A 248 -5.10 -20.00 -15.56
N ASN A 249 -4.18 -19.10 -15.88
CA ASN A 249 -2.93 -18.94 -15.15
C ASN A 249 -3.09 -17.94 -14.00
N PRO A 250 -2.82 -18.33 -12.73
CA PRO A 250 -2.99 -17.43 -11.58
C PRO A 250 -2.10 -16.19 -11.66
N TYR A 251 -0.89 -16.29 -12.20
CA TYR A 251 0.03 -15.17 -12.32
C TYR A 251 -0.47 -14.15 -13.35
N ALA A 252 -0.95 -14.62 -14.50
CA ALA A 252 -1.49 -13.73 -15.53
C ALA A 252 -2.74 -12.97 -15.04
N LEU A 253 -3.62 -13.64 -14.28
CA LEU A 253 -4.79 -12.98 -13.68
C LEU A 253 -4.39 -12.01 -12.57
N HIS A 254 -3.38 -12.33 -11.79
CA HIS A 254 -2.84 -11.41 -10.78
C HIS A 254 -2.29 -10.14 -11.42
N ASP A 255 -1.49 -10.27 -12.48
CA ASP A 255 -0.95 -9.12 -13.21
C ASP A 255 -2.07 -8.27 -13.83
N GLU A 256 -3.09 -8.92 -14.41
CA GLU A 256 -4.26 -8.23 -14.96
C GLU A 256 -5.03 -7.47 -13.86
N LEU A 257 -5.23 -8.09 -12.69
CA LEU A 257 -5.88 -7.47 -11.53
C LEU A 257 -5.10 -6.23 -11.05
N GLN A 258 -3.78 -6.34 -10.94
CA GLN A 258 -2.91 -5.22 -10.57
C GLN A 258 -3.02 -4.07 -11.56
N ASN A 259 -2.99 -4.36 -12.86
CA ASN A 259 -3.11 -3.33 -13.89
C ASN A 259 -4.48 -2.65 -13.86
N VAL A 260 -5.57 -3.41 -13.74
CA VAL A 260 -6.93 -2.85 -13.63
C VAL A 260 -7.06 -1.93 -12.42
N THR A 261 -6.58 -2.36 -11.26
CA THR A 261 -6.66 -1.54 -10.03
C THR A 261 -5.74 -0.34 -10.08
N GLN A 262 -4.53 -0.47 -10.64
CA GLN A 262 -3.59 0.65 -10.81
C GLN A 262 -4.15 1.74 -11.73
N ASP A 263 -4.76 1.35 -12.84
CA ASP A 263 -5.19 2.29 -13.88
C ASP A 263 -6.53 2.94 -13.56
N LEU A 264 -7.48 2.18 -12.98
CA LEU A 264 -8.88 2.60 -12.82
C LEU A 264 -9.27 2.91 -11.36
N VAL A 265 -8.55 2.35 -10.37
CA VAL A 265 -8.81 2.54 -8.93
C VAL A 265 -7.58 3.15 -8.22
N GLY A 266 -6.76 3.87 -8.97
CA GLY A 266 -5.50 4.46 -8.50
C GLY A 266 -5.67 5.71 -7.61
N ILE A 267 -4.67 6.60 -7.67
CA ILE A 267 -4.60 7.80 -6.80
C ILE A 267 -5.71 8.81 -7.11
N ILE A 268 -6.05 8.98 -8.38
CA ILE A 268 -7.11 9.89 -8.85
C ILE A 268 -8.18 9.02 -9.50
N ARG A 269 -9.39 9.12 -9.00
CA ARG A 269 -10.53 8.29 -9.41
C ARG A 269 -11.67 9.14 -9.93
N ASN A 270 -12.43 8.61 -10.87
CA ASN A 270 -13.68 9.19 -11.33
C ASN A 270 -14.71 8.07 -11.54
N GLU A 271 -15.98 8.44 -11.55
CA GLU A 271 -17.10 7.50 -11.62
C GLU A 271 -17.00 6.53 -12.81
N LYS A 272 -16.64 7.05 -14.00
CA LYS A 272 -16.54 6.21 -15.21
C LYS A 272 -15.46 5.14 -15.06
N GLU A 273 -14.26 5.51 -14.57
CA GLU A 273 -13.16 4.56 -14.35
C GLU A 273 -13.52 3.52 -13.30
N LEU A 274 -14.21 3.90 -12.22
CA LEU A 274 -14.66 2.96 -11.18
C LEU A 274 -15.71 1.97 -11.73
N ILE A 275 -16.68 2.43 -12.54
CA ILE A 275 -17.64 1.55 -13.20
C ILE A 275 -16.93 0.56 -14.14
N ASP A 276 -15.99 1.04 -14.95
CA ASP A 276 -15.20 0.20 -15.85
C ASP A 276 -14.34 -0.81 -15.05
N ALA A 277 -13.80 -0.41 -13.90
CA ALA A 277 -13.08 -1.30 -12.99
C ALA A 277 -13.98 -2.45 -12.49
N LEU A 278 -15.16 -2.15 -11.98
CA LEU A 278 -16.10 -3.18 -11.49
C LEU A 278 -16.47 -4.21 -12.57
N VAL A 279 -16.66 -3.76 -13.82
CA VAL A 279 -16.93 -4.67 -14.96
C VAL A 279 -15.73 -5.59 -15.21
N LYS A 280 -14.51 -5.06 -15.18
CA LYS A 280 -13.28 -5.85 -15.38
C LYS A 280 -13.02 -6.79 -14.20
N LEU A 281 -13.22 -6.35 -12.96
CA LEU A 281 -13.08 -7.19 -11.76
C LEU A 281 -14.03 -8.39 -11.81
N GLU A 282 -15.27 -8.20 -12.24
CA GLU A 282 -16.22 -9.30 -12.41
C GLU A 282 -15.79 -10.28 -13.53
N SER A 283 -15.19 -9.78 -14.61
CA SER A 283 -14.62 -10.64 -15.65
C SER A 283 -13.45 -11.47 -15.12
N ILE A 284 -12.52 -10.84 -14.38
CA ILE A 284 -11.40 -11.54 -13.75
C ILE A 284 -11.91 -12.57 -12.73
N ARG A 285 -12.94 -12.25 -11.95
CA ARG A 285 -13.56 -13.17 -10.99
C ARG A 285 -14.06 -14.45 -11.65
N LYS A 286 -14.78 -14.34 -12.78
CA LYS A 286 -15.26 -15.50 -13.54
C LYS A 286 -14.12 -16.38 -14.03
N ARG A 287 -13.03 -15.79 -14.46
CA ARG A 287 -11.83 -16.49 -14.91
C ARG A 287 -11.02 -17.05 -13.73
N ALA A 288 -10.97 -16.39 -12.60
CA ALA A 288 -10.31 -16.88 -11.39
C ALA A 288 -10.91 -18.22 -10.91
N ALA A 289 -12.21 -18.42 -11.12
CA ALA A 289 -12.87 -19.71 -10.88
C ALA A 289 -12.36 -20.85 -11.80
N GLN A 290 -11.67 -20.52 -12.90
CA GLN A 290 -11.05 -21.46 -13.84
C GLN A 290 -9.55 -21.69 -13.59
N VAL A 291 -8.98 -21.05 -12.56
CA VAL A 291 -7.56 -21.21 -12.21
C VAL A 291 -7.32 -22.62 -11.72
N LYS A 292 -6.37 -23.31 -12.33
CA LYS A 292 -5.91 -24.65 -11.93
C LYS A 292 -4.52 -24.56 -11.34
N ALA A 293 -4.37 -25.06 -10.12
CA ALA A 293 -3.06 -25.25 -9.52
C ALA A 293 -2.40 -26.53 -10.08
N THR A 294 -1.15 -26.41 -10.52
CA THR A 294 -0.34 -27.53 -11.04
C THR A 294 0.82 -27.82 -10.08
N GLY A 295 1.35 -29.04 -10.11
CA GLY A 295 2.45 -29.45 -9.26
C GLY A 295 2.04 -29.97 -7.87
N GLY A 296 2.98 -30.04 -6.96
CA GLY A 296 2.76 -30.50 -5.57
C GLY A 296 2.03 -29.46 -4.71
N ARG A 297 1.57 -29.89 -3.53
CA ARG A 297 0.91 -29.00 -2.56
C ARG A 297 1.88 -28.21 -1.69
N ALA A 298 3.04 -28.78 -1.44
CA ALA A 298 4.08 -28.15 -0.63
C ALA A 298 4.89 -27.15 -1.49
N PHE A 299 5.19 -25.98 -0.94
CA PHE A 299 5.99 -24.94 -1.59
C PHE A 299 5.47 -24.53 -2.98
N ASN A 300 4.14 -24.40 -3.12
CA ASN A 300 3.49 -24.10 -4.39
C ASN A 300 2.95 -22.66 -4.42
N PRO A 301 3.71 -21.68 -4.92
CA PRO A 301 3.27 -20.29 -5.00
C PRO A 301 2.00 -20.10 -5.86
N GLY A 302 1.88 -20.88 -6.96
CA GLY A 302 0.71 -20.80 -7.84
C GLY A 302 -0.59 -21.26 -7.15
N PHE A 303 -0.49 -22.25 -6.27
CA PHE A 303 -1.62 -22.68 -5.44
C PHE A 303 -2.04 -21.58 -4.43
N HIS A 304 -1.07 -21.00 -3.72
CA HIS A 304 -1.36 -19.90 -2.80
C HIS A 304 -1.96 -18.71 -3.53
N LEU A 305 -1.39 -18.35 -4.68
CA LEU A 305 -1.92 -17.24 -5.48
C LEU A 305 -3.35 -17.50 -5.98
N ALA A 306 -3.68 -18.76 -6.33
CA ALA A 306 -5.05 -19.13 -6.71
C ALA A 306 -6.07 -18.90 -5.58
N LEU A 307 -5.68 -19.13 -4.32
CA LEU A 307 -6.51 -18.84 -3.16
C LEU A 307 -6.56 -17.32 -2.85
N ASP A 308 -5.44 -16.64 -3.00
CA ASP A 308 -5.32 -15.21 -2.72
C ASP A 308 -6.14 -14.38 -3.72
N LEU A 309 -6.20 -14.78 -5.00
CA LEU A 309 -6.98 -14.08 -6.04
C LEU A 309 -8.44 -13.87 -5.64
N GLU A 310 -9.07 -14.84 -4.99
CA GLU A 310 -10.45 -14.69 -4.51
C GLU A 310 -10.58 -13.58 -3.47
N ASN A 311 -9.63 -13.50 -2.54
CA ASN A 311 -9.62 -12.48 -1.50
C ASN A 311 -9.23 -11.11 -2.06
N MET A 312 -8.26 -11.06 -2.97
CA MET A 312 -7.82 -9.83 -3.64
C MET A 312 -8.95 -9.20 -4.46
N LEU A 313 -9.71 -10.01 -5.20
CA LEU A 313 -10.88 -9.54 -5.95
C LEU A 313 -11.95 -8.96 -5.04
N LEU A 314 -12.21 -9.61 -3.90
CA LEU A 314 -13.19 -9.12 -2.92
C LEU A 314 -12.77 -7.78 -2.31
N VAL A 315 -11.50 -7.62 -1.99
CA VAL A 315 -10.94 -6.36 -1.47
C VAL A 315 -10.96 -5.27 -2.55
N SER A 316 -10.55 -5.59 -3.78
CA SER A 316 -10.54 -4.64 -4.90
C SER A 316 -11.93 -4.10 -5.22
N GLU A 317 -12.95 -4.95 -5.19
CA GLU A 317 -14.35 -4.57 -5.36
C GLU A 317 -14.85 -3.67 -4.20
N SER A 318 -14.38 -3.95 -2.97
CA SER A 318 -14.75 -3.15 -1.80
C SER A 318 -14.11 -1.75 -1.81
N ILE A 319 -13.02 -1.57 -2.56
CA ILE A 319 -12.30 -0.28 -2.71
C ILE A 319 -12.87 0.55 -3.87
N ALA A 320 -13.32 -0.13 -4.94
CA ALA A 320 -13.90 0.50 -6.14
C ALA A 320 -15.33 0.95 -5.92
#